data_e65876b5b06c2331196a39b613ff4863
#
_entry.id   e65876b5b06c2331196a39b613ff4863
#
_cell.length_a   1.000
_cell.length_b   1.000
_cell.length_c   1.000
_cell.angle_alpha   90.00
_cell.angle_beta   90.00
_cell.angle_gamma   90.00
#
_symmetry.space_group_name_H-M   'P 1'
#
loop_
_entity.id
_entity.type
_entity.pdbx_description
1 polymer ?
#
loop_
_entity_poly.entity_id
_entity_poly.type
_entity_poly.pdbx_seq_one_letter_code
_entity_poly.pdbx_strand_id
1 'polypeptide(L)'
;MFERFTDRARRVVVLAQEEARLLNHNYIGTEHILLGLIHEGEGVAAKALESLGISLEAVRSQVEEIIGQGGSSPSGHIPFTPRAKKVLELSLREALQLGHNYIGTEHILLGLIREGEGVAAQVLVKLGADLSRVRQQVIQLLSGYSGPGPQQGEKAGATTGSGTSESGPSGSAVLDQFGRNLTQLAREKKLDPVIGRARETERVMQVLSRRTKNNPVLIGEPGVGKTAIVEGLAQRIVANEVPETLK
;
A
#
# COMPACT_ATOMS: atom_id res chain seq x y z
N MET A 1 1.83 -1.46 19.60
CA MET A 1 1.78 -2.31 18.39
C MET A 1 1.03 -1.63 17.24
N PHE A 2 -0.09 -0.96 17.48
CA PHE A 2 -0.92 -0.35 16.43
C PHE A 2 -0.50 1.06 15.95
N GLU A 3 0.56 1.63 16.49
CA GLU A 3 1.04 2.99 16.14
C GLU A 3 1.47 3.10 14.67
N ARG A 4 2.00 2.02 14.09
CA ARG A 4 2.44 1.96 12.70
C ARG A 4 1.36 1.52 11.72
N PHE A 5 0.17 1.18 12.21
CA PHE A 5 -0.94 0.76 11.36
C PHE A 5 -1.55 1.98 10.68
N THR A 6 -1.82 1.87 9.38
CA THR A 6 -2.64 2.85 8.67
C THR A 6 -4.07 2.84 9.21
N ASP A 7 -4.85 3.87 8.95
CA ASP A 7 -6.25 3.94 9.39
C ASP A 7 -7.08 2.79 8.82
N ARG A 8 -6.81 2.39 7.57
CA ARG A 8 -7.44 1.22 6.96
C ARG A 8 -7.04 -0.09 7.66
N ALA A 9 -5.76 -0.26 7.98
CA ALA A 9 -5.31 -1.44 8.73
C ALA A 9 -5.90 -1.50 10.14
N ARG A 10 -6.09 -0.37 10.81
CA ARG A 10 -6.83 -0.31 12.09
C ARG A 10 -8.29 -0.69 11.91
N ARG A 11 -8.92 -0.21 10.84
CA ARG A 11 -10.30 -0.55 10.49
C ARG A 11 -10.46 -2.05 10.26
N VAL A 12 -9.52 -2.72 9.61
CA VAL A 12 -9.52 -4.19 9.46
C VAL A 12 -9.61 -4.89 10.81
N VAL A 13 -8.87 -4.42 11.82
CA VAL A 13 -8.90 -5.01 13.17
C VAL A 13 -10.28 -4.84 13.82
N VAL A 14 -10.91 -3.68 13.66
CA VAL A 14 -12.27 -3.42 14.15
C VAL A 14 -13.27 -4.32 13.44
N LEU A 15 -13.21 -4.38 12.11
CA LEU A 15 -14.09 -5.23 11.31
C LEU A 15 -13.90 -6.72 11.63
N ALA A 16 -12.66 -7.18 11.88
CA ALA A 16 -12.40 -8.54 12.33
C ALA A 16 -13.11 -8.86 13.66
N GLN A 17 -13.18 -7.90 14.58
CA GLN A 17 -13.92 -8.06 15.83
C GLN A 17 -15.44 -8.09 15.59
N GLU A 18 -15.95 -7.30 14.67
CA GLU A 18 -17.36 -7.31 14.27
C GLU A 18 -17.74 -8.64 13.63
N GLU A 19 -16.92 -9.18 12.72
CA GLU A 19 -17.12 -10.48 12.09
C GLU A 19 -17.11 -11.63 13.13
N ALA A 20 -16.20 -11.57 14.13
CA ALA A 20 -16.20 -12.54 15.22
C ALA A 20 -17.51 -12.48 16.04
N ARG A 21 -18.06 -11.31 16.27
CA ARG A 21 -19.36 -11.13 16.94
C ARG A 21 -20.53 -11.67 16.12
N LEU A 22 -20.52 -11.39 14.80
CA LEU A 22 -21.56 -11.88 13.88
C LEU A 22 -21.61 -13.42 13.86
N LEU A 23 -20.45 -14.06 13.94
CA LEU A 23 -20.33 -15.52 14.00
C LEU A 23 -20.48 -16.09 15.42
N ASN A 24 -20.76 -15.24 16.42
CA ASN A 24 -20.85 -15.61 17.85
C ASN A 24 -19.57 -16.27 18.40
N HIS A 25 -18.40 -15.86 17.90
CA HIS A 25 -17.11 -16.37 18.38
C HIS A 25 -16.56 -15.47 19.49
N ASN A 26 -16.07 -16.08 20.57
CA ASN A 26 -15.47 -15.40 21.71
C ASN A 26 -13.95 -15.15 21.57
N TYR A 27 -13.43 -15.26 20.35
CA TYR A 27 -12.03 -15.02 19.99
C TYR A 27 -11.95 -14.38 18.60
N ILE A 28 -10.84 -13.69 18.34
CA ILE A 28 -10.49 -13.18 16.98
C ILE A 28 -9.41 -14.09 16.42
N GLY A 29 -9.77 -14.94 15.46
CA GLY A 29 -8.87 -15.85 14.76
C GLY A 29 -8.35 -15.25 13.46
N THR A 30 -7.54 -16.01 12.72
CA THR A 30 -7.00 -15.63 11.42
C THR A 30 -8.11 -15.43 10.37
N GLU A 31 -9.17 -16.24 10.45
CA GLU A 31 -10.38 -16.17 9.62
C GLU A 31 -11.10 -14.83 9.77
N HIS A 32 -11.21 -14.32 11.00
CA HIS A 32 -11.84 -13.01 11.24
C HIS A 32 -10.98 -11.88 10.69
N ILE A 33 -9.64 -11.99 10.74
CA ILE A 33 -8.74 -11.03 10.10
C ILE A 33 -8.94 -11.05 8.57
N LEU A 34 -9.09 -12.23 7.96
CA LEU A 34 -9.37 -12.36 6.53
C LEU A 34 -10.70 -11.71 6.16
N LEU A 35 -11.76 -11.98 6.93
CA LEU A 35 -13.07 -11.35 6.76
C LEU A 35 -12.98 -9.82 6.88
N GLY A 36 -12.27 -9.32 7.89
CA GLY A 36 -12.04 -7.87 8.09
C GLY A 36 -11.29 -7.22 6.93
N LEU A 37 -10.31 -7.92 6.32
CA LEU A 37 -9.58 -7.43 5.14
C LEU A 37 -10.48 -7.26 3.92
N ILE A 38 -11.39 -8.21 3.69
CA ILE A 38 -12.33 -8.17 2.56
C ILE A 38 -13.44 -7.14 2.82
N HIS A 39 -13.95 -7.10 4.06
CA HIS A 39 -15.02 -6.18 4.46
C HIS A 39 -14.58 -4.71 4.39
N GLU A 40 -13.31 -4.40 4.64
CA GLU A 40 -12.76 -3.04 4.46
C GLU A 40 -12.90 -2.56 3.02
N GLY A 41 -12.75 -3.45 2.03
CA GLY A 41 -13.18 -3.27 0.64
C GLY A 41 -12.31 -2.36 -0.23
N GLU A 42 -11.63 -1.37 0.33
CA GLU A 42 -10.90 -0.34 -0.44
C GLU A 42 -9.38 -0.54 -0.46
N GLY A 43 -8.85 -1.36 0.45
CA GLY A 43 -7.42 -1.61 0.59
C GLY A 43 -6.84 -2.48 -0.52
N VAL A 44 -5.50 -2.49 -0.63
CA VAL A 44 -4.78 -3.35 -1.59
C VAL A 44 -5.10 -4.83 -1.36
N ALA A 45 -5.27 -5.25 -0.10
CA ALA A 45 -5.64 -6.62 0.25
C ALA A 45 -7.01 -7.02 -0.33
N ALA A 46 -8.03 -6.17 -0.14
CA ALA A 46 -9.37 -6.42 -0.67
C ALA A 46 -9.36 -6.53 -2.20
N LYS A 47 -8.68 -5.62 -2.88
CA LYS A 47 -8.52 -5.63 -4.35
C LYS A 47 -7.77 -6.87 -4.85
N ALA A 48 -6.74 -7.31 -4.12
CA ALA A 48 -6.00 -8.54 -4.46
C ALA A 48 -6.89 -9.76 -4.36
N LEU A 49 -7.68 -9.88 -3.29
CA LEU A 49 -8.59 -10.99 -3.06
C LEU A 49 -9.75 -10.97 -4.07
N GLU A 50 -10.33 -9.80 -4.34
CA GLU A 50 -11.39 -9.62 -5.34
C GLU A 50 -10.92 -10.01 -6.76
N SER A 51 -9.69 -9.62 -7.14
CA SER A 51 -9.11 -9.99 -8.44
C SER A 51 -8.92 -11.50 -8.61
N LEU A 52 -8.87 -12.25 -7.51
CA LEU A 52 -8.79 -13.70 -7.48
C LEU A 52 -10.18 -14.37 -7.31
N GLY A 53 -11.26 -13.58 -7.35
CA GLY A 53 -12.64 -14.07 -7.23
C GLY A 53 -13.06 -14.43 -5.81
N ILE A 54 -12.35 -13.95 -4.79
CA ILE A 54 -12.64 -14.22 -3.38
C ILE A 54 -13.56 -13.13 -2.85
N SER A 55 -14.81 -13.48 -2.59
CA SER A 55 -15.82 -12.58 -2.03
C SER A 55 -16.01 -12.77 -0.54
N LEU A 56 -16.52 -11.74 0.15
CA LEU A 56 -16.84 -11.77 1.57
C LEU A 56 -17.82 -12.89 1.92
N GLU A 57 -18.84 -13.08 1.10
CA GLU A 57 -19.87 -14.10 1.30
C GLU A 57 -19.32 -15.51 1.16
N ALA A 58 -18.47 -15.75 0.14
CA ALA A 58 -17.81 -17.04 -0.05
C ALA A 58 -16.90 -17.38 1.15
N VAL A 59 -16.15 -16.40 1.67
CA VAL A 59 -15.30 -16.61 2.84
C VAL A 59 -16.13 -16.87 4.09
N ARG A 60 -17.20 -16.11 4.34
CA ARG A 60 -18.12 -16.38 5.48
C ARG A 60 -18.69 -17.77 5.43
N SER A 61 -19.22 -18.19 4.29
CA SER A 61 -19.78 -19.53 4.11
C SER A 61 -18.75 -20.62 4.39
N GLN A 62 -17.49 -20.45 3.95
CA GLN A 62 -16.43 -21.41 4.22
C GLN A 62 -15.98 -21.40 5.68
N VAL A 63 -15.96 -20.25 6.34
CA VAL A 63 -15.67 -20.15 7.79
C VAL A 63 -16.76 -20.85 8.59
N GLU A 64 -18.03 -20.64 8.27
CA GLU A 64 -19.15 -21.32 8.92
C GLU A 64 -19.11 -22.84 8.69
N GLU A 65 -18.72 -23.29 7.51
CA GLU A 65 -18.56 -24.72 7.21
C GLU A 65 -17.41 -25.38 8.02
N ILE A 66 -16.30 -24.64 8.21
CA ILE A 66 -15.09 -25.19 8.88
C ILE A 66 -15.20 -25.14 10.40
N ILE A 67 -15.70 -24.04 10.96
CA ILE A 67 -15.67 -23.77 12.40
C ILE A 67 -17.08 -23.83 12.99
N GLY A 68 -18.10 -23.50 12.21
CA GLY A 68 -19.48 -23.32 12.65
C GLY A 68 -19.72 -21.95 13.29
N GLN A 69 -20.94 -21.74 13.76
CA GLN A 69 -21.32 -20.57 14.56
C GLN A 69 -21.19 -20.88 16.05
N GLY A 70 -20.76 -19.88 16.83
CA GLY A 70 -20.70 -20.00 18.28
C GLY A 70 -22.09 -20.06 18.93
N GLY A 71 -22.17 -20.69 20.09
CA GLY A 71 -23.44 -20.91 20.81
C GLY A 71 -24.04 -19.67 21.48
N SER A 72 -23.26 -18.60 21.69
CA SER A 72 -23.72 -17.36 22.33
C SER A 72 -22.92 -16.16 21.87
N SER A 73 -23.59 -15.03 21.73
CA SER A 73 -22.93 -13.76 21.36
C SER A 73 -21.97 -13.31 22.47
N PRO A 74 -20.68 -13.03 22.13
CA PRO A 74 -19.71 -12.63 23.15
C PRO A 74 -20.05 -11.25 23.71
N SER A 75 -20.01 -11.10 25.03
CA SER A 75 -20.13 -9.84 25.73
C SER A 75 -18.75 -9.32 26.13
N GLY A 76 -18.42 -8.07 25.73
CA GLY A 76 -17.18 -7.41 26.11
C GLY A 76 -16.05 -7.52 25.09
N HIS A 77 -14.80 -7.48 25.59
CA HIS A 77 -13.59 -7.53 24.79
C HIS A 77 -13.31 -8.95 24.30
N ILE A 78 -13.15 -9.10 22.98
CA ILE A 78 -12.84 -10.40 22.37
C ILE A 78 -11.32 -10.49 22.16
N PRO A 79 -10.63 -11.51 22.72
CA PRO A 79 -9.18 -11.66 22.61
C PRO A 79 -8.76 -12.23 21.25
N PHE A 80 -7.57 -11.86 20.80
CA PHE A 80 -6.93 -12.49 19.65
C PHE A 80 -6.36 -13.87 20.00
N THR A 81 -6.53 -14.83 19.10
CA THR A 81 -5.84 -16.11 19.19
C THR A 81 -4.32 -15.93 19.07
N PRO A 82 -3.49 -16.88 19.55
CA PRO A 82 -2.05 -16.84 19.37
C PRO A 82 -1.63 -16.74 17.90
N ARG A 83 -2.33 -17.43 16.98
CA ARG A 83 -2.08 -17.37 15.54
C ARG A 83 -2.45 -15.99 14.96
N ALA A 84 -3.56 -15.39 15.36
CA ALA A 84 -3.94 -14.05 14.94
C ALA A 84 -2.93 -12.99 15.40
N LYS A 85 -2.40 -13.11 16.64
CA LYS A 85 -1.30 -12.27 17.11
C LYS A 85 -0.05 -12.44 16.25
N LYS A 86 0.31 -13.68 15.90
CA LYS A 86 1.43 -14.00 15.03
C LYS A 86 1.26 -13.37 13.63
N VAL A 87 0.05 -13.37 13.07
CA VAL A 87 -0.24 -12.67 11.80
C VAL A 87 0.10 -11.19 11.89
N LEU A 88 -0.31 -10.51 12.98
CA LEU A 88 -0.01 -9.08 13.18
C LEU A 88 1.50 -8.81 13.36
N GLU A 89 2.23 -9.72 14.02
CA GLU A 89 3.70 -9.63 14.12
C GLU A 89 4.37 -9.85 12.75
N LEU A 90 3.90 -10.84 11.99
CA LEU A 90 4.39 -11.11 10.64
C LEU A 90 4.11 -9.95 9.69
N SER A 91 2.98 -9.25 9.85
CA SER A 91 2.65 -8.04 9.07
C SER A 91 3.70 -6.94 9.23
N LEU A 92 4.22 -6.75 10.45
CA LEU A 92 5.34 -5.83 10.68
C LEU A 92 6.61 -6.29 9.95
N ARG A 93 6.92 -7.59 9.97
CA ARG A 93 8.09 -8.14 9.27
C ARG A 93 7.97 -7.97 7.76
N GLU A 94 6.79 -8.24 7.19
CA GLU A 94 6.54 -8.03 5.76
C GLU A 94 6.67 -6.55 5.37
N ALA A 95 6.16 -5.62 6.17
CA ALA A 95 6.33 -4.18 5.94
C ALA A 95 7.81 -3.79 5.92
N LEU A 96 8.60 -4.24 6.90
CA LEU A 96 10.02 -3.97 6.96
C LEU A 96 10.81 -4.58 5.79
N GLN A 97 10.44 -5.80 5.34
CA GLN A 97 11.06 -6.45 4.18
C GLN A 97 10.78 -5.71 2.88
N LEU A 98 9.61 -5.07 2.78
CA LEU A 98 9.24 -4.23 1.64
C LEU A 98 9.78 -2.79 1.75
N GLY A 99 10.53 -2.48 2.82
CA GLY A 99 11.09 -1.14 3.06
C GLY A 99 10.04 -0.11 3.51
N HIS A 100 8.87 -0.55 3.98
CA HIS A 100 7.80 0.32 4.44
C HIS A 100 7.93 0.58 5.95
N ASN A 101 7.66 1.81 6.36
CA ASN A 101 7.63 2.23 7.78
C ASN A 101 6.22 2.20 8.38
N TYR A 102 5.21 1.79 7.63
CA TYR A 102 3.81 1.66 8.01
C TYR A 102 3.31 0.23 7.76
N ILE A 103 2.21 -0.15 8.41
CA ILE A 103 1.54 -1.43 8.21
C ILE A 103 0.18 -1.15 7.58
N GLY A 104 0.05 -1.46 6.28
CA GLY A 104 -1.20 -1.38 5.53
C GLY A 104 -1.95 -2.71 5.47
N THR A 105 -3.08 -2.73 4.80
CA THR A 105 -3.92 -3.93 4.60
C THR A 105 -3.15 -5.03 3.87
N GLU A 106 -2.33 -4.65 2.89
CA GLU A 106 -1.43 -5.53 2.13
C GLU A 106 -0.46 -6.30 3.03
N HIS A 107 0.11 -5.64 4.04
CA HIS A 107 1.04 -6.26 4.98
C HIS A 107 0.34 -7.24 5.90
N ILE A 108 -0.92 -6.94 6.29
CA ILE A 108 -1.74 -7.87 7.09
C ILE A 108 -2.05 -9.12 6.26
N LEU A 109 -2.42 -8.98 5.00
CA LEU A 109 -2.66 -10.12 4.10
C LEU A 109 -1.38 -10.93 3.87
N LEU A 110 -0.24 -10.29 3.65
CA LEU A 110 1.06 -10.99 3.52
C LEU A 110 1.44 -11.72 4.80
N GLY A 111 1.21 -11.12 5.97
CA GLY A 111 1.41 -11.76 7.27
C GLY A 111 0.53 -12.99 7.47
N LEU A 112 -0.73 -12.92 7.02
CA LEU A 112 -1.69 -14.01 7.06
C LEU A 112 -1.25 -15.18 6.13
N ILE A 113 -0.82 -14.89 4.92
CA ILE A 113 -0.28 -15.87 3.97
C ILE A 113 0.98 -16.53 4.53
N ARG A 114 1.85 -15.75 5.17
CA ARG A 114 3.10 -16.24 5.73
C ARG A 114 2.90 -17.13 6.96
N GLU A 115 1.87 -16.86 7.76
CA GLU A 115 1.47 -17.74 8.85
C GLU A 115 1.04 -19.11 8.30
N GLY A 116 0.20 -19.14 7.26
CA GLY A 116 -0.06 -20.24 6.34
C GLY A 116 -0.75 -21.49 6.90
N GLU A 117 -0.93 -21.60 8.22
CA GLU A 117 -1.51 -22.79 8.89
C GLU A 117 -2.87 -22.50 9.54
N GLY A 118 -3.27 -21.24 9.61
CA GLY A 118 -4.54 -20.81 10.21
C GLY A 118 -5.76 -21.17 9.36
N VAL A 119 -6.93 -21.01 9.95
CA VAL A 119 -8.21 -21.23 9.24
C VAL A 119 -8.33 -20.34 8.00
N ALA A 120 -7.83 -19.12 8.06
CA ALA A 120 -7.82 -18.23 6.89
C ALA A 120 -7.08 -18.84 5.69
N ALA A 121 -5.93 -19.47 5.92
CA ALA A 121 -5.18 -20.15 4.86
C ALA A 121 -5.95 -21.34 4.29
N GLN A 122 -6.60 -22.13 5.14
CA GLN A 122 -7.45 -23.25 4.71
C GLN A 122 -8.64 -22.79 3.88
N VAL A 123 -9.29 -21.68 4.28
CA VAL A 123 -10.40 -21.08 3.53
C VAL A 123 -9.93 -20.60 2.15
N LEU A 124 -8.81 -19.90 2.07
CA LEU A 124 -8.25 -19.44 0.80
C LEU A 124 -7.96 -20.61 -0.15
N VAL A 125 -7.33 -21.68 0.35
CA VAL A 125 -7.04 -22.88 -0.44
C VAL A 125 -8.33 -23.57 -0.91
N LYS A 126 -9.34 -23.70 -0.03
CA LYS A 126 -10.65 -24.28 -0.39
C LYS A 126 -11.37 -23.47 -1.47
N LEU A 127 -11.22 -22.15 -1.46
CA LEU A 127 -11.76 -21.26 -2.50
C LEU A 127 -10.91 -21.24 -3.78
N GLY A 128 -9.88 -22.09 -3.87
CA GLY A 128 -9.04 -22.24 -5.05
C GLY A 128 -7.94 -21.18 -5.18
N ALA A 129 -7.71 -20.40 -4.13
CA ALA A 129 -6.62 -19.43 -4.11
C ALA A 129 -5.35 -20.07 -3.52
N ASP A 130 -4.34 -20.25 -4.37
CA ASP A 130 -2.99 -20.59 -3.93
C ASP A 130 -2.39 -19.39 -3.17
N LEU A 131 -1.87 -19.64 -1.96
CA LEU A 131 -1.25 -18.61 -1.12
C LEU A 131 -0.09 -17.89 -1.82
N SER A 132 0.69 -18.62 -2.63
CA SER A 132 1.75 -18.04 -3.45
C SER A 132 1.20 -17.08 -4.51
N ARG A 133 0.07 -17.43 -5.10
CA ARG A 133 -0.61 -16.61 -6.09
C ARG A 133 -1.21 -15.34 -5.46
N VAL A 134 -1.80 -15.45 -4.26
CA VAL A 134 -2.27 -14.29 -3.51
C VAL A 134 -1.10 -13.36 -3.18
N ARG A 135 0.04 -13.91 -2.74
CA ARG A 135 1.27 -13.14 -2.48
C ARG A 135 1.76 -12.40 -3.72
N GLN A 136 1.84 -13.09 -4.86
CA GLN A 136 2.24 -12.49 -6.13
C GLN A 136 1.30 -11.37 -6.55
N GLN A 137 -0.02 -11.57 -6.40
CA GLN A 137 -1.01 -10.56 -6.72
C GLN A 137 -0.87 -9.31 -5.86
N VAL A 138 -0.64 -9.46 -4.55
CA VAL A 138 -0.37 -8.34 -3.65
C VAL A 138 0.90 -7.60 -4.07
N ILE A 139 2.00 -8.31 -4.32
CA ILE A 139 3.26 -7.72 -4.77
C ILE A 139 3.10 -7.04 -6.13
N GLN A 140 2.36 -7.64 -7.05
CA GLN A 140 2.05 -7.04 -8.35
C GLN A 140 1.23 -5.76 -8.21
N LEU A 141 0.22 -5.72 -7.34
CA LEU A 141 -0.54 -4.50 -7.06
C LEU A 141 0.34 -3.43 -6.40
N LEU A 142 1.27 -3.80 -5.52
CA LEU A 142 2.23 -2.87 -4.94
C LEU A 142 3.26 -2.37 -5.96
N SER A 143 3.67 -3.25 -6.90
CA SER A 143 4.63 -2.93 -7.98
C SER A 143 3.96 -2.40 -9.23
N GLY A 144 2.75 -2.85 -9.51
CA GLY A 144 2.06 -2.78 -10.79
C GLY A 144 1.09 -1.62 -10.94
N TYR A 145 1.16 -0.63 -10.07
CA TYR A 145 0.70 0.70 -10.47
C TYR A 145 1.71 1.40 -11.41
N SER A 146 2.56 0.60 -12.06
CA SER A 146 3.44 1.00 -13.15
C SER A 146 3.07 0.22 -14.42
N GLY A 147 1.99 0.66 -15.12
CA GLY A 147 1.72 0.36 -16.52
C GLY A 147 0.83 -0.85 -16.85
N PRO A 148 0.16 -0.85 -18.03
CA PRO A 148 -0.83 -1.81 -18.45
C PRO A 148 -0.21 -3.17 -18.80
N GLY A 149 -0.86 -4.25 -18.37
CA GLY A 149 -0.43 -5.63 -18.57
C GLY A 149 -0.41 -6.05 -20.05
N PRO A 150 0.42 -7.02 -20.41
CA PRO A 150 0.31 -7.70 -21.69
C PRO A 150 -0.40 -9.05 -21.55
N GLN A 151 -1.32 -9.24 -22.50
CA GLN A 151 -1.88 -10.52 -22.88
C GLN A 151 -0.80 -11.52 -23.30
N GLN A 152 -1.09 -12.79 -23.06
CA GLN A 152 -0.39 -13.96 -23.54
C GLN A 152 -0.14 -13.96 -25.06
N GLY A 153 1.01 -14.41 -25.45
CA GLY A 153 1.33 -14.76 -26.83
C GLY A 153 2.77 -15.22 -26.96
N GLU A 154 2.92 -16.46 -27.33
CA GLU A 154 4.14 -17.24 -27.49
C GLU A 154 5.18 -16.73 -28.50
N LYS A 155 6.42 -17.19 -28.28
CA LYS A 155 7.53 -17.50 -29.21
C LYS A 155 8.59 -16.47 -29.57
N ALA A 156 9.77 -16.82 -29.04
CA ALA A 156 11.10 -16.92 -29.69
C ALA A 156 11.54 -15.89 -30.76
N GLY A 157 12.72 -15.32 -30.51
CA GLY A 157 13.53 -14.71 -31.55
C GLY A 157 14.55 -13.72 -30.99
N ALA A 158 15.80 -14.15 -30.90
CA ALA A 158 16.96 -13.33 -30.59
C ALA A 158 17.17 -12.25 -31.65
N THR A 159 17.51 -11.02 -31.22
CA THR A 159 18.66 -10.27 -31.79
C THR A 159 18.90 -8.95 -31.03
N THR A 160 20.13 -8.74 -30.71
CA THR A 160 20.92 -7.59 -30.26
C THR A 160 20.47 -6.22 -30.74
N GLY A 161 20.48 -5.25 -29.79
CA GLY A 161 20.40 -3.82 -30.10
C GLY A 161 20.50 -2.93 -28.85
N SER A 162 21.70 -2.45 -28.59
CA SER A 162 22.14 -1.48 -27.62
C SER A 162 21.26 -0.22 -27.57
N GLY A 163 20.91 0.26 -26.38
CA GLY A 163 20.26 1.56 -26.18
C GLY A 163 19.97 1.80 -24.71
N THR A 164 20.96 2.28 -23.97
CA THR A 164 20.87 2.76 -22.59
C THR A 164 19.90 3.90 -22.45
N SER A 165 18.90 3.73 -21.60
CA SER A 165 18.28 4.83 -20.84
C SER A 165 17.83 4.28 -19.49
N GLU A 166 18.68 4.49 -18.50
CA GLU A 166 18.39 4.27 -17.09
C GLU A 166 17.26 5.20 -16.63
N SER A 167 16.07 4.66 -16.47
CA SER A 167 15.06 5.21 -15.57
C SER A 167 14.91 4.23 -14.43
N GLY A 168 15.62 4.48 -13.33
CA GLY A 168 15.51 3.73 -12.10
C GLY A 168 14.08 3.79 -11.53
N PRO A 169 13.60 2.75 -10.84
CA PRO A 169 12.26 2.73 -10.27
C PRO A 169 12.16 3.79 -9.17
N SER A 170 11.34 4.81 -9.41
CA SER A 170 10.96 5.78 -8.39
C SER A 170 10.16 5.06 -7.30
N GLY A 171 10.73 4.99 -6.10
CA GLY A 171 10.31 4.12 -5.01
C GLY A 171 9.07 4.56 -4.25
N SER A 172 7.97 4.96 -4.91
CA SER A 172 6.76 5.28 -4.18
C SER A 172 5.51 5.22 -5.06
N ALA A 173 5.05 4.00 -5.37
CA ALA A 173 3.79 3.77 -6.07
C ALA A 173 2.57 4.43 -5.38
N VAL A 174 2.63 4.65 -4.07
CA VAL A 174 1.60 5.36 -3.29
C VAL A 174 1.64 6.87 -3.57
N LEU A 175 2.83 7.46 -3.69
CA LEU A 175 2.96 8.88 -4.04
C LEU A 175 2.52 9.13 -5.48
N ASP A 176 2.80 8.20 -6.40
CA ASP A 176 2.40 8.33 -7.81
C ASP A 176 0.88 8.23 -7.99
N GLN A 177 0.18 7.55 -7.09
CA GLN A 177 -1.28 7.42 -7.11
C GLN A 177 -2.00 8.69 -6.60
N PHE A 178 -1.45 9.37 -5.60
CA PHE A 178 -2.06 10.54 -4.97
C PHE A 178 -1.30 11.85 -5.24
N GLY A 179 -0.08 11.75 -5.78
CA GLY A 179 0.79 12.88 -6.09
C GLY A 179 0.78 13.22 -7.58
N ARG A 180 1.13 14.47 -7.89
CA ARG A 180 1.42 14.90 -9.26
C ARG A 180 2.93 14.96 -9.43
N ASN A 181 3.47 14.28 -10.45
CA ASN A 181 4.90 14.35 -10.77
C ASN A 181 5.23 15.69 -11.44
N LEU A 182 5.62 16.67 -10.62
CA LEU A 182 5.89 18.03 -11.09
C LEU A 182 7.12 18.12 -11.99
N THR A 183 8.14 17.28 -11.76
CA THR A 183 9.34 17.25 -12.63
C THR A 183 9.02 16.70 -14.01
N GLN A 184 8.11 15.73 -14.12
CA GLN A 184 7.62 15.26 -15.41
C GLN A 184 6.80 16.35 -16.13
N LEU A 185 5.88 17.01 -15.43
CA LEU A 185 5.09 18.12 -15.98
C LEU A 185 5.99 19.29 -16.43
N ALA A 186 7.09 19.55 -15.70
CA ALA A 186 8.08 20.55 -16.09
C ALA A 186 8.81 20.15 -17.38
N ARG A 187 9.21 18.88 -17.55
CA ARG A 187 9.81 18.36 -18.80
C ARG A 187 8.86 18.48 -19.98
N GLU A 188 7.58 18.23 -19.77
CA GLU A 188 6.51 18.34 -20.76
C GLU A 188 6.08 19.79 -21.01
N LYS A 189 6.70 20.77 -20.32
CA LYS A 189 6.36 22.20 -20.39
C LYS A 189 4.89 22.52 -20.11
N LYS A 190 4.27 21.73 -19.22
CA LYS A 190 2.87 21.87 -18.81
C LYS A 190 2.69 22.71 -17.55
N LEU A 191 3.77 23.22 -16.95
CA LEU A 191 3.71 24.11 -15.80
C LEU A 191 3.80 25.57 -16.26
N ASP A 192 3.04 26.42 -15.57
CA ASP A 192 3.08 27.85 -15.81
C ASP A 192 4.43 28.47 -15.37
N PRO A 193 4.89 29.55 -16.04
CA PRO A 193 6.12 30.22 -15.64
C PRO A 193 5.95 30.89 -14.28
N VAL A 194 6.89 30.64 -13.37
CA VAL A 194 6.85 31.19 -12.00
C VAL A 194 7.59 32.52 -11.98
N ILE A 195 6.86 33.63 -11.76
CA ILE A 195 7.40 34.99 -11.76
C ILE A 195 7.39 35.52 -10.30
N GLY A 196 8.48 36.20 -9.91
CA GLY A 196 8.56 36.92 -8.65
C GLY A 196 8.80 36.10 -7.40
N ARG A 197 9.03 34.78 -7.52
CA ARG A 197 9.24 33.84 -6.37
C ARG A 197 10.66 33.25 -6.31
N ALA A 198 11.64 33.91 -6.91
CA ALA A 198 13.01 33.42 -7.00
C ALA A 198 13.66 33.23 -5.61
N ARG A 199 13.44 34.15 -4.69
CA ARG A 199 14.03 34.13 -3.33
C ARG A 199 13.45 32.97 -2.49
N GLU A 200 12.15 32.75 -2.54
CA GLU A 200 11.47 31.68 -1.81
C GLU A 200 11.88 30.30 -2.36
N THR A 201 11.95 30.15 -3.67
CA THR A 201 12.41 28.91 -4.32
C THR A 201 13.88 28.63 -3.95
N GLU A 202 14.74 29.62 -3.97
CA GLU A 202 16.15 29.47 -3.51
C GLU A 202 16.24 29.06 -2.06
N ARG A 203 15.41 29.65 -1.19
CA ARG A 203 15.35 29.29 0.23
C ARG A 203 14.89 27.84 0.44
N VAL A 204 13.92 27.38 -0.31
CA VAL A 204 13.47 25.97 -0.29
C VAL A 204 14.62 25.05 -0.73
N MET A 205 15.33 25.36 -1.81
CA MET A 205 16.51 24.60 -2.27
C MET A 205 17.59 24.53 -1.19
N GLN A 206 17.89 25.64 -0.53
CA GLN A 206 18.87 25.67 0.57
C GLN A 206 18.47 24.77 1.74
N VAL A 207 17.17 24.70 2.09
CA VAL A 207 16.68 23.82 3.16
C VAL A 207 16.74 22.36 2.73
N LEU A 208 16.30 22.03 1.51
CA LEU A 208 16.33 20.67 0.99
C LEU A 208 17.76 20.12 0.84
N SER A 209 18.75 20.98 0.56
CA SER A 209 20.16 20.59 0.43
C SER A 209 20.87 20.32 1.77
N ARG A 210 20.20 20.51 2.90
CA ARG A 210 20.80 20.23 4.23
C ARG A 210 20.87 18.73 4.48
N ARG A 211 21.89 18.28 5.22
CA ARG A 211 22.03 16.87 5.63
C ARG A 211 20.99 16.45 6.67
N THR A 212 20.53 17.39 7.49
CA THR A 212 19.52 17.19 8.55
C THR A 212 18.56 18.37 8.54
N LYS A 213 17.32 18.15 9.02
CA LYS A 213 16.26 19.18 9.06
C LYS A 213 15.98 19.78 7.68
N ASN A 214 15.91 18.90 6.68
CA ASN A 214 15.71 19.24 5.27
C ASN A 214 14.24 19.30 4.83
N ASN A 215 13.29 19.42 5.76
CA ASN A 215 11.86 19.50 5.49
C ASN A 215 11.38 20.96 5.50
N PRO A 216 11.30 21.64 4.33
CA PRO A 216 10.75 22.99 4.26
C PRO A 216 9.23 22.98 4.43
N VAL A 217 8.71 23.97 5.16
CA VAL A 217 7.28 24.21 5.30
C VAL A 217 6.94 25.56 4.74
N LEU A 218 6.00 25.61 3.78
CA LEU A 218 5.50 26.85 3.17
C LEU A 218 4.23 27.28 3.91
N ILE A 219 4.31 28.41 4.63
CA ILE A 219 3.21 28.98 5.40
C ILE A 219 2.71 30.24 4.68
N GLY A 220 1.40 30.43 4.64
CA GLY A 220 0.76 31.61 4.05
C GLY A 220 -0.73 31.38 3.83
N GLU A 221 -1.44 32.44 3.53
CA GLU A 221 -2.87 32.42 3.24
C GLU A 221 -3.20 31.63 1.96
N PRO A 222 -4.45 31.14 1.79
CA PRO A 222 -4.88 30.54 0.53
C PRO A 222 -4.67 31.50 -0.64
N GLY A 223 -4.21 30.98 -1.81
CA GLY A 223 -4.06 31.77 -3.02
C GLY A 223 -2.74 32.55 -3.17
N VAL A 224 -1.87 32.66 -2.15
CA VAL A 224 -0.62 33.42 -2.23
C VAL A 224 0.49 32.78 -3.08
N GLY A 225 0.21 31.66 -3.75
CA GLY A 225 1.16 31.03 -4.66
C GLY A 225 2.15 30.05 -4.01
N LYS A 226 1.79 29.38 -2.91
CA LYS A 226 2.64 28.34 -2.28
C LYS A 226 2.97 27.19 -3.24
N THR A 227 2.02 26.76 -4.03
CA THR A 227 2.20 25.69 -5.04
C THR A 227 3.14 26.16 -6.16
N ALA A 228 3.05 27.39 -6.58
CA ALA A 228 3.92 27.96 -7.60
C ALA A 228 5.42 27.91 -7.21
N ILE A 229 5.75 28.03 -5.92
CA ILE A 229 7.14 27.91 -5.45
C ILE A 229 7.65 26.47 -5.69
N VAL A 230 6.82 25.45 -5.46
CA VAL A 230 7.18 24.04 -5.66
C VAL A 230 7.26 23.72 -7.17
N GLU A 231 6.37 24.28 -7.98
CA GLU A 231 6.40 24.16 -9.44
C GLU A 231 7.64 24.83 -10.02
N GLY A 232 8.02 26.00 -9.52
CA GLY A 232 9.26 26.70 -9.88
C GLY A 232 10.51 25.90 -9.50
N LEU A 233 10.50 25.20 -8.36
CA LEU A 233 11.57 24.28 -7.99
C LEU A 233 11.68 23.12 -8.99
N ALA A 234 10.57 22.51 -9.38
CA ALA A 234 10.54 21.42 -10.35
C ALA A 234 11.09 21.87 -11.73
N GLN A 235 10.78 23.08 -12.18
CA GLN A 235 11.32 23.66 -13.41
C GLN A 235 12.85 23.83 -13.32
N ARG A 236 13.38 24.32 -12.19
CA ARG A 236 14.83 24.47 -11.97
C ARG A 236 15.56 23.13 -11.88
N ILE A 237 14.94 22.10 -11.30
CA ILE A 237 15.50 20.74 -11.29
C ILE A 237 15.67 20.24 -12.74
N VAL A 238 14.64 20.39 -13.57
CA VAL A 238 14.68 19.98 -14.98
C VAL A 238 15.67 20.80 -15.78
N ALA A 239 15.83 22.09 -15.47
CA ALA A 239 16.83 22.98 -16.10
C ALA A 239 18.26 22.76 -15.59
N ASN A 240 18.49 21.84 -14.64
CA ASN A 240 19.78 21.64 -13.96
C ASN A 240 20.31 22.88 -13.20
N GLU A 241 19.44 23.80 -12.81
CA GLU A 241 19.74 25.00 -12.05
C GLU A 241 19.63 24.79 -10.53
N VAL A 242 20.01 23.60 -10.07
CA VAL A 242 19.94 23.18 -8.65
C VAL A 242 21.30 22.63 -8.20
N PRO A 243 21.58 22.66 -6.86
CA PRO A 243 22.75 22.00 -6.31
C PRO A 243 22.78 20.50 -6.63
N GLU A 244 23.97 19.89 -6.69
CA GLU A 244 24.12 18.44 -7.00
C GLU A 244 23.35 17.50 -6.07
N THR A 245 23.09 17.93 -4.84
CA THR A 245 22.32 17.19 -3.84
C THR A 245 20.84 17.07 -4.19
N LEU A 246 20.34 17.83 -5.17
CA LEU A 246 18.94 17.87 -5.62
C LEU A 246 18.75 17.40 -7.06
N LYS A 247 19.81 16.91 -7.71
CA LYS A 247 19.78 16.38 -9.08
C LYS A 247 19.29 14.91 -9.13
#